data_573de15afb95707ba65dd7107f893014
#
_entry.id   573de15afb95707ba65dd7107f893014
#
_cell.length_a   1.000
_cell.length_b   1.000
_cell.length_c   1.000
_cell.angle_alpha   90.00
_cell.angle_beta   90.00
_cell.angle_gamma   90.00
#
_symmetry.space_group_name_H-M   'P 1'
#
loop_
_entity.id
_entity.type
_entity.pdbx_description
1 polymer ?
#
loop_
_entity_poly.entity_id
_entity_poly.type
_entity_poly.pdbx_seq_one_letter_code
_entity_poly.pdbx_strand_id
1 'polypeptide(L)'
;MPFFDQIAQRASQMIRFTSVSTNTRVEFPAFITQFSDDYQVQWGSQQIFGRIDPIKNYVSTGRRIQASFDILGRNEEVALENFKNYSRLIQMMYPVYSDPVGPNPKSRTIRAAPLLRIQYANYIQS
;
A
#
# COMPACT_ATOMS: atom_id res chain seq x y z
N MET A 1 19.69 -15.06 9.25
CA MET A 1 18.22 -14.92 9.30
C MET A 1 17.65 -15.71 10.45
N PRO A 2 16.82 -15.13 11.28
CA PRO A 2 16.12 -15.87 12.33
C PRO A 2 15.26 -16.99 11.70
N PHE A 3 15.16 -18.11 12.39
CA PHE A 3 14.44 -19.31 11.94
C PHE A 3 13.00 -19.05 11.48
N PHE A 4 12.33 -18.06 12.09
CA PHE A 4 10.94 -17.71 11.76
C PHE A 4 10.80 -16.91 10.48
N ASP A 5 11.77 -16.09 10.13
CA ASP A 5 11.79 -15.39 8.85
C ASP A 5 11.91 -16.40 7.71
N GLN A 6 12.68 -17.47 7.94
CA GLN A 6 12.79 -18.55 6.96
C GLN A 6 11.48 -19.33 6.81
N ILE A 7 10.77 -19.58 7.91
CA ILE A 7 9.45 -20.24 7.85
C ILE A 7 8.43 -19.33 7.18
N ALA A 8 8.39 -18.05 7.54
CA ALA A 8 7.50 -17.07 6.93
C ALA A 8 7.77 -16.90 5.42
N GLN A 9 9.04 -16.90 5.02
CA GLN A 9 9.43 -16.88 3.61
C GLN A 9 9.01 -18.15 2.87
N ARG A 10 9.20 -19.32 3.48
CA ARG A 10 8.77 -20.60 2.89
C ARG A 10 7.26 -20.71 2.76
N ALA A 11 6.51 -20.19 3.73
CA ALA A 11 5.06 -20.17 3.72
C ALA A 11 4.47 -18.99 2.92
N SER A 12 5.31 -18.16 2.31
CA SER A 12 4.90 -16.94 1.59
C SER A 12 4.02 -16.00 2.42
N GLN A 13 4.22 -15.98 3.72
CA GLN A 13 3.47 -15.16 4.68
C GLN A 13 4.16 -13.79 4.96
N MET A 14 4.87 -13.31 3.99
CA MET A 14 5.51 -12.00 4.07
C MET A 14 4.62 -10.94 3.43
N ILE A 15 4.40 -9.84 4.13
CA ILE A 15 3.83 -8.65 3.52
C ILE A 15 4.96 -7.77 2.99
N ARG A 16 4.83 -7.35 1.75
CA ARG A 16 5.84 -6.58 1.04
C ARG A 16 5.26 -5.27 0.55
N PHE A 17 5.97 -4.18 0.87
CA PHE A 17 5.67 -2.86 0.36
C PHE A 17 6.82 -2.40 -0.54
N THR A 18 6.50 -1.98 -1.74
CA THR A 18 7.49 -1.44 -2.69
C THR A 18 7.06 -0.05 -3.12
N SER A 19 7.93 0.94 -2.92
CA SER A 19 7.69 2.27 -3.44
C SER A 19 7.93 2.29 -4.96
N VAL A 20 6.93 2.74 -5.71
CA VAL A 20 7.02 2.84 -7.17
C VAL A 20 7.99 3.93 -7.61
N SER A 21 8.08 5.02 -6.86
CA SER A 21 8.91 6.18 -7.20
C SER A 21 10.40 5.97 -6.90
N THR A 22 10.72 5.35 -5.76
CA THR A 22 12.12 5.16 -5.30
C THR A 22 12.61 3.73 -5.48
N ASN A 23 11.74 2.80 -5.85
CA ASN A 23 12.00 1.37 -5.93
C ASN A 23 12.56 0.77 -4.60
N THR A 24 12.23 1.40 -3.49
CA THR A 24 12.59 0.92 -2.16
C THR A 24 11.58 -0.11 -1.70
N ARG A 25 12.07 -1.20 -1.11
CA ARG A 25 11.29 -2.34 -0.70
C ARG A 25 11.43 -2.59 0.80
N VAL A 26 10.31 -2.88 1.43
CA VAL A 26 10.23 -3.25 2.85
C VAL A 26 9.38 -4.50 3.00
N GLU A 27 9.85 -5.45 3.78
CA GLU A 27 9.20 -6.73 4.03
C GLU A 27 9.02 -6.95 5.52
N PHE A 28 7.85 -7.48 5.89
CA PHE A 28 7.56 -7.89 7.26
C PHE A 28 7.00 -9.31 7.29
N PRO A 29 7.45 -10.15 8.24
CA PRO A 29 6.71 -11.36 8.58
C PRO A 29 5.43 -10.94 9.31
N ALA A 30 4.30 -11.07 8.65
CA ALA A 30 3.03 -10.58 9.16
C ALA A 30 1.99 -11.68 9.25
N PHE A 31 1.24 -11.67 10.37
CA PHE A 31 0.09 -12.52 10.54
C PHE A 31 -1.17 -11.68 10.34
N ILE A 32 -1.96 -12.00 9.32
CA ILE A 32 -3.22 -11.31 9.09
C ILE A 32 -4.23 -11.72 10.16
N THR A 33 -4.74 -10.73 10.88
CA THR A 33 -5.82 -10.90 11.87
C THR A 33 -7.18 -10.59 11.27
N GLN A 34 -7.25 -9.63 10.34
CA GLN A 34 -8.48 -9.24 9.67
C GLN A 34 -8.18 -8.83 8.24
N PHE A 35 -9.03 -9.29 7.33
CA PHE A 35 -8.96 -8.92 5.91
C PHE A 35 -10.35 -8.63 5.37
N SER A 36 -10.50 -7.50 4.70
CA SER A 36 -11.73 -7.08 4.03
C SER A 36 -11.40 -6.51 2.66
N ASP A 37 -12.16 -6.92 1.66
CA ASP A 37 -12.02 -6.47 0.27
C ASP A 37 -13.39 -6.02 -0.23
N ASP A 38 -13.59 -4.72 -0.32
CA ASP A 38 -14.84 -4.10 -0.68
C ASP A 38 -14.78 -3.52 -2.09
N TYR A 39 -15.76 -3.86 -2.90
CA TYR A 39 -15.94 -3.33 -4.25
C TYR A 39 -17.14 -2.41 -4.29
N GLN A 40 -16.96 -1.19 -4.76
CA GLN A 40 -18.04 -0.22 -4.96
C GLN A 40 -18.17 0.13 -6.42
N VAL A 41 -19.29 -0.22 -7.01
CA VAL A 41 -19.61 0.13 -8.39
C VAL A 41 -20.47 1.40 -8.39
N GLN A 42 -20.00 2.43 -9.08
CA GLN A 42 -20.72 3.67 -9.22
C GLN A 42 -21.44 3.72 -10.57
N TRP A 43 -22.74 4.00 -10.50
CA TRP A 43 -23.60 4.17 -11.66
C TRP A 43 -24.14 5.58 -11.72
N GLY A 44 -24.03 6.22 -12.87
CA GLY A 44 -24.77 7.43 -13.17
C GLY A 44 -26.17 7.08 -13.63
N SER A 45 -27.19 7.75 -13.11
CA SER A 45 -28.56 7.59 -13.59
C SER A 45 -29.04 8.89 -14.21
N GLN A 46 -29.59 8.80 -15.41
CA GLN A 46 -30.21 9.93 -16.10
C GLN A 46 -31.66 9.62 -16.32
N GLN A 47 -32.53 10.48 -15.78
CA GLN A 47 -33.95 10.35 -15.96
C GLN A 47 -34.38 11.10 -17.23
N ILE A 48 -35.05 10.40 -18.12
CA ILE A 48 -35.53 10.98 -19.38
C ILE A 48 -37.06 11.12 -19.29
N PHE A 49 -37.55 12.28 -19.72
CA PHE A 49 -39.00 12.54 -19.79
C PHE A 49 -39.72 11.51 -20.66
N GLY A 50 -40.80 10.92 -20.11
CA GLY A 50 -41.57 9.89 -20.80
C GLY A 50 -41.07 8.45 -20.64
N ARG A 51 -40.02 8.19 -19.87
CA ARG A 51 -39.55 6.85 -19.49
C ARG A 51 -39.71 6.60 -18.02
N ILE A 52 -40.22 5.44 -17.67
CA ILE A 52 -40.34 4.99 -16.27
C ILE A 52 -38.99 4.56 -15.74
N ASP A 53 -38.16 3.91 -16.57
CA ASP A 53 -36.85 3.42 -16.19
C ASP A 53 -35.77 4.43 -16.53
N PRO A 54 -34.93 4.82 -15.56
CA PRO A 54 -33.77 5.69 -15.82
C PRO A 54 -32.70 4.97 -16.63
N ILE A 55 -32.03 5.70 -17.51
CA ILE A 55 -30.85 5.17 -18.18
C ILE A 55 -29.69 5.18 -17.19
N LYS A 56 -29.08 4.00 -16.96
CA LYS A 56 -27.92 3.84 -16.08
C LYS A 56 -26.66 3.70 -16.91
N ASN A 57 -25.68 4.53 -16.61
CA ASN A 57 -24.35 4.47 -17.21
C ASN A 57 -23.33 4.07 -16.14
N TYR A 58 -22.45 3.15 -16.49
CA TYR A 58 -21.31 2.81 -15.65
C TYR A 58 -20.33 3.98 -15.56
N VAL A 59 -19.97 4.38 -14.35
CA VAL A 59 -19.00 5.46 -14.11
C VAL A 59 -17.64 4.91 -13.71
N SER A 60 -17.59 4.15 -12.62
CA SER A 60 -16.34 3.59 -12.10
C SER A 60 -16.59 2.44 -11.12
N THR A 61 -15.56 1.63 -10.92
CA THR A 61 -15.52 0.65 -9.84
C THR A 61 -14.37 0.98 -8.92
N GLY A 62 -14.68 1.29 -7.66
CA GLY A 62 -13.69 1.48 -6.61
C GLY A 62 -13.44 0.17 -5.86
N ARG A 63 -12.20 -0.12 -5.55
CA ARG A 63 -11.81 -1.23 -4.68
C ARG A 63 -11.15 -0.68 -3.42
N ARG A 64 -11.60 -1.16 -2.26
CA ARG A 64 -11.00 -0.82 -0.96
C ARG A 64 -10.61 -2.08 -0.25
N ILE A 65 -9.34 -2.19 0.07
CA ILE A 65 -8.80 -3.29 0.86
C ILE A 65 -8.44 -2.77 2.24
N GLN A 66 -8.93 -3.47 3.26
CA GLN A 66 -8.54 -3.24 4.65
C GLN A 66 -7.91 -4.53 5.18
N ALA A 67 -6.69 -4.41 5.68
CA ALA A 67 -5.98 -5.52 6.27
C ALA A 67 -5.39 -5.10 7.62
N SER A 68 -5.63 -5.90 8.64
CA SER A 68 -4.97 -5.77 9.94
C SER A 68 -4.03 -6.95 10.11
N PHE A 69 -2.80 -6.67 10.50
CA PHE A 69 -1.79 -7.69 10.68
C PHE A 69 -0.90 -7.38 11.88
N ASP A 70 -0.42 -8.42 12.52
CA ASP A 70 0.50 -8.32 13.64
C ASP A 70 1.92 -8.66 13.18
N ILE A 71 2.87 -7.83 13.62
CA ILE A 71 4.29 -8.05 13.40
C ILE A 71 4.91 -8.39 14.75
N LEU A 72 5.42 -9.62 14.87
CA LEU A 72 6.00 -10.10 16.11
C LEU A 72 7.52 -9.88 16.13
N GLY A 73 8.00 -9.22 17.18
CA GLY A 73 9.43 -9.13 17.50
C GLY A 73 9.78 -10.15 18.57
N ARG A 74 10.52 -11.21 18.25
CA ARG A 74 10.92 -12.25 19.19
C ARG A 74 12.09 -11.85 20.07
N ASN A 75 13.05 -11.18 19.47
CA ASN A 75 14.28 -10.71 20.08
C ASN A 75 14.39 -9.23 19.92
N GLU A 76 15.24 -8.61 20.71
CA GLU A 76 15.55 -7.19 20.60
C GLU A 76 16.06 -6.81 19.20
N GLU A 77 16.92 -7.65 18.61
CA GLU A 77 17.45 -7.45 17.26
C GLU A 77 16.33 -7.44 16.20
N VAL A 78 15.41 -8.40 16.26
CA VAL A 78 14.27 -8.50 15.34
C VAL A 78 13.31 -7.33 15.53
N ALA A 79 13.08 -6.92 16.77
CA ALA A 79 12.25 -5.77 17.09
C ALA A 79 12.84 -4.47 16.53
N LEU A 80 14.15 -4.27 16.65
CA LEU A 80 14.86 -3.13 16.08
C LEU A 80 14.81 -3.12 14.54
N GLU A 81 14.98 -4.27 13.91
CA GLU A 81 14.88 -4.41 12.46
C GLU A 81 13.46 -4.08 11.97
N ASN A 82 12.44 -4.63 12.64
CA ASN A 82 11.05 -4.31 12.34
C ASN A 82 10.74 -2.82 12.51
N PHE A 83 11.29 -2.19 13.53
CA PHE A 83 11.16 -0.76 13.76
C PHE A 83 11.82 0.08 12.66
N LYS A 84 13.01 -0.31 12.21
CA LYS A 84 13.68 0.33 11.08
C LYS A 84 12.87 0.19 9.79
N ASN A 85 12.33 -0.99 9.53
CA ASN A 85 11.50 -1.25 8.37
C ASN A 85 10.19 -0.46 8.44
N TYR A 86 9.57 -0.35 9.61
CA TYR A 86 8.40 0.49 9.84
C TYR A 86 8.69 1.97 9.58
N SER A 87 9.82 2.47 10.04
CA SER A 87 10.24 3.85 9.78
C SER A 87 10.46 4.11 8.28
N ARG A 88 11.05 3.15 7.57
CA ARG A 88 11.18 3.23 6.11
C ARG A 88 9.83 3.24 5.41
N LEU A 89 8.89 2.42 5.86
CA LEU A 89 7.53 2.40 5.32
C LEU A 89 6.84 3.76 5.46
N ILE A 90 6.97 4.40 6.63
CA ILE A 90 6.44 5.75 6.84
C ILE A 90 7.10 6.74 5.89
N GLN A 91 8.41 6.68 5.69
CA GLN A 91 9.12 7.54 4.74
C GLN A 91 8.64 7.37 3.31
N MET A 92 8.26 6.16 2.92
CA MET A 92 7.69 5.90 1.58
C MET A 92 6.31 6.54 1.37
N MET A 93 5.60 6.90 2.43
CA MET A 93 4.30 7.57 2.34
C MET A 93 4.42 9.07 2.03
N TYR A 94 5.62 9.62 2.11
CA TYR A 94 5.88 11.00 1.76
C TYR A 94 6.25 11.15 0.27
N PRO A 95 5.89 12.27 -0.36
CA PRO A 95 6.24 12.51 -1.74
C PRO A 95 7.76 12.66 -1.93
N VAL A 96 8.22 12.32 -3.11
CA VAL A 96 9.62 12.53 -3.50
C VAL A 96 9.77 13.96 -4.01
N TYR A 97 10.74 14.69 -3.45
CA TYR A 97 11.06 16.05 -3.84
C TYR A 97 12.18 16.09 -4.87
N SER A 98 12.09 17.08 -5.77
CA SER A 98 13.17 17.35 -6.72
C SER A 98 14.39 17.95 -6.01
N ASP A 99 15.52 17.93 -6.74
CA ASP A 99 16.69 18.70 -6.30
C ASP A 99 16.34 20.21 -6.23
N PRO A 100 17.05 20.97 -5.39
CA PRO A 100 16.83 22.41 -5.28
C PRO A 100 17.01 23.10 -6.64
N VAL A 101 16.04 23.91 -7.02
CA VAL A 101 16.09 24.68 -8.26
C VAL A 101 16.44 26.13 -7.94
N GLY A 102 17.48 26.65 -8.58
CA GLY A 102 17.93 28.02 -8.44
C GLY A 102 18.84 28.28 -7.22
N PRO A 103 19.11 29.55 -6.91
CA PRO A 103 20.07 29.93 -5.85
C PRO A 103 19.58 29.66 -4.43
N ASN A 104 18.30 29.28 -4.26
CA ASN A 104 17.72 29.00 -2.96
C ASN A 104 17.66 27.49 -2.68
N PRO A 105 18.51 26.96 -1.77
CA PRO A 105 18.55 25.52 -1.47
C PRO A 105 17.28 24.96 -0.79
N LYS A 106 16.36 25.83 -0.37
CA LYS A 106 15.08 25.44 0.24
C LYS A 106 13.95 25.29 -0.77
N SER A 107 14.17 25.71 -2.02
CA SER A 107 13.16 25.66 -3.07
C SER A 107 13.12 24.30 -3.74
N ARG A 108 12.18 23.45 -3.31
CA ARG A 108 11.98 22.10 -3.85
C ARG A 108 10.52 21.93 -4.27
N THR A 109 10.32 21.23 -5.38
CA THR A 109 8.99 20.86 -5.87
C THR A 109 8.75 19.37 -5.70
N ILE A 110 7.50 18.97 -5.61
CA ILE A 110 7.12 17.56 -5.56
C ILE A 110 7.38 16.94 -6.94
N ARG A 111 8.25 15.93 -6.99
CA ARG A 111 8.59 15.21 -8.21
C ARG A 111 7.63 14.07 -8.49
N ALA A 112 7.28 13.31 -7.46
CA ALA A 112 6.42 12.14 -7.58
C ALA A 112 5.52 11.97 -6.36
N ALA A 113 4.29 11.54 -6.60
CA ALA A 113 3.36 11.16 -5.55
C ALA A 113 3.80 9.85 -4.86
N PRO A 114 3.45 9.65 -3.58
CA PRO A 114 3.75 8.40 -2.88
C PRO A 114 2.81 7.29 -3.35
N LEU A 115 3.28 6.46 -4.27
CA LEU A 115 2.57 5.26 -4.73
C LEU A 115 3.29 4.02 -4.21
N LEU A 116 2.54 3.15 -3.56
CA LEU A 116 3.04 1.91 -2.99
C LEU A 116 2.40 0.71 -3.69
N ARG A 117 3.22 -0.26 -4.02
CA ARG A 117 2.79 -1.60 -4.42
C ARG A 117 2.81 -2.51 -3.21
N ILE A 118 1.69 -3.20 -2.97
CA ILE A 118 1.53 -4.09 -1.82
C ILE A 118 1.37 -5.52 -2.34
N GLN A 119 2.14 -6.43 -1.76
CA GLN A 119 2.04 -7.87 -2.02
C GLN A 119 1.94 -8.62 -0.70
N TYR A 120 0.99 -9.53 -0.61
CA TYR A 120 0.88 -10.46 0.49
C TYR A 120 0.52 -11.84 -0.04
N ALA A 121 1.45 -12.77 0.05
CA ALA A 121 1.28 -14.15 -0.45
C ALA A 121 0.59 -14.18 -1.83
N ASN A 122 -0.53 -14.90 -1.94
CA ASN A 122 -1.37 -14.95 -3.15
C ASN A 122 -2.64 -14.08 -3.04
N TYR A 123 -2.85 -13.39 -1.92
CA TYR A 123 -4.09 -12.64 -1.66
C TYR A 123 -4.09 -11.26 -2.30
N ILE A 124 -2.97 -10.58 -2.27
CA ILE A 124 -2.84 -9.22 -2.79
C ILE A 124 -1.63 -9.18 -3.72
N GLN A 125 -1.90 -8.97 -5.00
CA GLN A 125 -0.89 -8.69 -6.02
C GLN A 125 -1.39 -7.49 -6.83
N SER A 126 -0.61 -6.43 -6.86
CA SER A 126 -0.91 -5.22 -7.63
C SER A 126 0.29 -4.80 -8.48
#